data_472faa328ec0020cd2b945d242e81643
#
_entry.id   472faa328ec0020cd2b945d242e81643
#
_cell.length_a   1.000
_cell.length_b   1.000
_cell.length_c   1.000
_cell.angle_alpha   90.00
_cell.angle_beta   90.00
_cell.angle_gamma   90.00
#
_symmetry.space_group_name_H-M   'P 1'
#
loop_
_entity.id
_entity.type
_entity.pdbx_description
1 polymer ?
#
loop_
_entity_poly.entity_id
_entity_poly.type
_entity_poly.pdbx_seq_one_letter_code
_entity_poly.pdbx_strand_id
1 'polypeptide(L)'
;MLYISTRNSLDTYTSYRALHEEFSPDGGYYVPFYLPSFSSDALNHFKKNTTSETISEILNLFFSLRLSATEIEAAIGKSALNCVCLNQNLISAELWYTPDGSSDYLFKKLNYLMTGDLQLPVGWPRVAIEIALLFSLLSILPEGVKSFDVAITADDLSNFTALSFAKAMGFPLNLVICASDDNSAFWNLINKGEFSTVNTPAYMELFLYKVAGEENVSVYSTAKENKRTYYVDESLMPILSKRFYTAVVSNDRADSNISGMYRSNQYMFDIGAALAFGGLQDYRAIEGVNKNTIIFVNKRPERIKE
;
A
#
# COMPACT_ATOMS: atom_id res chain seq x y z
N MET A 1 12.04 18.19 4.70
CA MET A 1 10.61 18.35 4.33
C MET A 1 9.83 18.81 5.55
N LEU A 2 8.77 19.63 5.38
CA LEU A 2 7.84 19.99 6.44
C LEU A 2 6.62 19.05 6.40
N TYR A 3 6.02 18.85 7.54
CA TYR A 3 4.84 18.02 7.76
C TYR A 3 3.72 18.83 8.43
N ILE A 4 2.50 18.38 8.25
CA ILE A 4 1.30 18.88 8.90
C ILE A 4 0.53 17.72 9.52
N SER A 5 -0.48 18.02 10.32
CA SER A 5 -1.41 17.02 10.82
C SER A 5 -2.52 16.74 9.80
N THR A 6 -3.07 15.53 9.79
CA THR A 6 -4.31 15.21 9.07
C THR A 6 -5.52 15.98 9.59
N ARG A 7 -5.44 16.53 10.82
CA ARG A 7 -6.53 17.26 11.49
C ARG A 7 -6.34 18.77 11.53
N ASN A 8 -5.10 19.24 11.31
CA ASN A 8 -4.77 20.67 11.33
C ASN A 8 -3.60 20.97 10.39
N SER A 9 -3.88 21.58 9.27
CA SER A 9 -2.88 21.98 8.26
C SER A 9 -2.18 23.32 8.56
N LEU A 10 -2.56 24.03 9.61
CA LEU A 10 -1.98 25.33 9.97
C LEU A 10 -0.65 25.20 10.69
N ASP A 11 -0.49 24.13 11.47
CA ASP A 11 0.73 23.85 12.21
C ASP A 11 1.68 22.99 11.40
N THR A 12 2.95 23.41 11.34
CA THR A 12 3.99 22.66 10.63
C THR A 12 4.95 21.99 11.60
N TYR A 13 5.39 20.79 11.20
CA TYR A 13 6.27 19.94 11.98
C TYR A 13 7.52 19.55 11.17
N THR A 14 8.57 19.19 11.87
CA THR A 14 9.82 18.73 11.25
C THR A 14 9.69 17.28 10.78
N SER A 15 10.50 16.88 9.80
CA SER A 15 10.62 15.47 9.39
C SER A 15 11.11 14.57 10.52
N TYR A 16 11.87 15.10 11.48
CA TYR A 16 12.28 14.35 12.67
C TYR A 16 11.06 13.91 13.51
N ARG A 17 10.12 14.80 13.76
CA ARG A 17 8.90 14.43 14.51
C ARG A 17 8.06 13.42 13.74
N ALA A 18 7.81 13.64 12.46
CA ALA A 18 7.06 12.72 11.62
C ALA A 18 7.72 11.33 11.49
N LEU A 19 9.04 11.25 11.71
CA LEU A 19 9.78 9.98 11.70
C LEU A 19 9.69 9.22 13.03
N HIS A 20 9.64 9.92 14.16
CA HIS A 20 9.74 9.32 15.50
C HIS A 20 8.42 9.28 16.29
N GLU A 21 7.41 10.04 15.85
CA GLU A 21 6.11 10.11 16.49
C GLU A 21 5.03 9.60 15.53
N GLU A 22 4.15 8.71 15.97
CA GLU A 22 3.05 8.21 15.14
C GLU A 22 2.01 9.29 14.89
N PHE A 23 1.67 10.06 15.94
CA PHE A 23 0.64 11.08 15.91
C PHE A 23 1.18 12.45 16.23
N SER A 24 0.60 13.48 15.62
CA SER A 24 0.80 14.87 15.98
C SER A 24 0.12 15.22 17.32
N PRO A 25 0.43 16.37 17.94
CA PRO A 25 -0.13 16.76 19.26
C PRO A 25 -1.67 16.82 19.31
N ASP A 26 -2.33 17.01 18.16
CA ASP A 26 -3.79 17.00 18.02
C ASP A 26 -4.39 15.60 17.81
N GLY A 27 -3.54 14.56 17.81
CA GLY A 27 -3.92 13.17 17.64
C GLY A 27 -4.15 12.75 16.17
N GLY A 28 -3.87 13.64 15.20
CA GLY A 28 -3.86 13.30 13.77
C GLY A 28 -2.54 12.66 13.33
N TYR A 29 -2.52 12.05 12.15
CA TYR A 29 -1.29 11.55 11.56
C TYR A 29 -0.46 12.68 10.95
N TYR A 30 0.87 12.50 10.91
CA TYR A 30 1.73 13.37 10.12
C TYR A 30 1.60 13.04 8.64
N VAL A 31 1.52 14.08 7.81
CA VAL A 31 1.58 14.00 6.34
C VAL A 31 2.50 15.10 5.80
N PRO A 32 3.18 14.89 4.66
CA PRO A 32 3.98 15.95 4.04
C PRO A 32 3.12 17.17 3.72
N PHE A 33 3.58 18.36 4.10
CA PHE A 33 2.96 19.62 3.72
C PHE A 33 2.88 19.78 2.20
N TYR A 34 3.94 19.35 1.51
CA TYR A 34 4.00 19.28 0.06
C TYR A 34 4.35 17.87 -0.38
N LEU A 35 3.47 17.26 -1.17
CA LEU A 35 3.70 15.95 -1.75
C LEU A 35 4.49 16.08 -3.05
N PRO A 36 5.69 15.48 -3.18
CA PRO A 36 6.44 15.48 -4.42
C PRO A 36 5.64 14.86 -5.57
N SER A 37 5.78 15.42 -6.76
CA SER A 37 5.23 14.84 -8.00
C SER A 37 6.38 14.55 -8.97
N PHE A 38 6.42 13.33 -9.50
CA PHE A 38 7.47 12.89 -10.40
C PHE A 38 7.03 13.01 -11.86
N SER A 39 7.86 13.64 -12.66
CA SER A 39 7.69 13.72 -14.11
C SER A 39 7.96 12.37 -14.78
N SER A 40 7.60 12.25 -16.05
CA SER A 40 7.95 11.06 -16.86
C SER A 40 9.44 10.76 -16.87
N ASP A 41 10.30 11.80 -16.84
CA ASP A 41 11.74 11.62 -16.81
C ASP A 41 12.22 11.07 -15.46
N ALA A 42 11.64 11.54 -14.36
CA ALA A 42 11.91 10.99 -13.03
C ALA A 42 11.43 9.53 -12.90
N LEU A 43 10.27 9.19 -13.48
CA LEU A 43 9.81 7.80 -13.54
C LEU A 43 10.74 6.92 -14.39
N ASN A 44 11.27 7.44 -15.49
CA ASN A 44 12.27 6.74 -16.30
C ASN A 44 13.63 6.60 -15.60
N HIS A 45 13.96 7.51 -14.68
CA HIS A 45 15.12 7.37 -13.81
C HIS A 45 14.92 6.18 -12.84
N PHE A 46 13.79 6.11 -12.13
CA PHE A 46 13.47 4.98 -11.25
C PHE A 46 13.48 3.61 -11.96
N LYS A 47 13.11 3.55 -13.25
CA LYS A 47 13.20 2.32 -14.03
C LYS A 47 14.64 1.82 -14.26
N LYS A 48 15.64 2.67 -14.08
CA LYS A 48 17.06 2.33 -14.24
C LYS A 48 17.77 2.07 -12.94
N ASN A 49 17.17 2.50 -11.82
CA ASN A 49 17.73 2.32 -10.49
C ASN A 49 17.61 0.87 -10.02
N THR A 50 18.49 0.47 -9.14
CA THR A 50 18.27 -0.72 -8.30
C THR A 50 17.16 -0.43 -7.28
N THR A 51 16.61 -1.48 -6.69
CA THR A 51 15.63 -1.36 -5.58
C THR A 51 16.18 -0.50 -4.45
N SER A 52 17.43 -0.72 -4.05
CA SER A 52 18.06 0.02 -2.95
C SER A 52 18.32 1.49 -3.27
N GLU A 53 18.65 1.83 -4.52
CA GLU A 53 18.78 3.22 -4.96
C GLU A 53 17.44 3.97 -4.89
N THR A 54 16.37 3.36 -5.40
CA THR A 54 15.03 3.97 -5.35
C THR A 54 14.53 4.15 -3.91
N ILE A 55 14.72 3.14 -3.04
CA ILE A 55 14.35 3.25 -1.62
C ILE A 55 15.14 4.40 -0.97
N SER A 56 16.45 4.47 -1.22
CA SER A 56 17.31 5.54 -0.69
C SER A 56 16.81 6.93 -1.10
N GLU A 57 16.53 7.13 -2.38
CA GLU A 57 16.07 8.42 -2.90
C GLU A 57 14.73 8.83 -2.28
N ILE A 58 13.76 7.94 -2.23
CA ILE A 58 12.41 8.24 -1.71
C ILE A 58 12.45 8.52 -0.20
N LEU A 59 13.13 7.68 0.59
CA LEU A 59 13.21 7.88 2.05
C LEU A 59 14.00 9.13 2.42
N ASN A 60 15.12 9.42 1.73
CA ASN A 60 15.87 10.64 1.92
C ASN A 60 15.06 11.89 1.54
N LEU A 61 14.22 11.80 0.50
CA LEU A 61 13.33 12.88 0.09
C LEU A 61 12.32 13.21 1.19
N PHE A 62 11.68 12.19 1.79
CA PHE A 62 10.68 12.40 2.84
C PHE A 62 11.32 12.89 4.15
N PHE A 63 12.39 12.26 4.61
CA PHE A 63 12.88 12.48 5.97
C PHE A 63 14.17 13.29 6.05
N SER A 64 14.72 13.73 4.90
CA SER A 64 16.01 14.44 4.83
C SER A 64 17.16 13.64 5.51
N LEU A 65 17.11 12.33 5.38
CA LEU A 65 18.14 11.40 5.80
C LEU A 65 19.31 11.38 4.81
N ARG A 66 20.37 10.63 5.14
CA ARG A 66 21.52 10.38 4.26
C ARG A 66 21.78 8.90 4.09
N LEU A 67 20.68 8.13 3.91
CA LEU A 67 20.76 6.70 3.66
C LEU A 67 21.41 6.47 2.28
N SER A 68 22.41 5.62 2.22
CA SER A 68 23.00 5.17 0.96
C SER A 68 22.31 3.89 0.45
N ALA A 69 22.33 3.67 -0.86
CA ALA A 69 21.85 2.43 -1.45
C ALA A 69 22.60 1.21 -0.92
N THR A 70 23.90 1.35 -0.63
CA THR A 70 24.72 0.27 -0.07
C THR A 70 24.29 -0.14 1.33
N GLU A 71 23.95 0.82 2.20
CA GLU A 71 23.42 0.53 3.55
C GLU A 71 22.07 -0.18 3.47
N ILE A 72 21.19 0.26 2.56
CA ILE A 72 19.90 -0.38 2.34
C ILE A 72 20.10 -1.80 1.82
N GLU A 73 20.92 -2.00 0.79
CA GLU A 73 21.18 -3.33 0.22
C GLU A 73 21.78 -4.28 1.27
N ALA A 74 22.67 -3.79 2.13
CA ALA A 74 23.23 -4.58 3.22
C ALA A 74 22.18 -4.99 4.26
N ALA A 75 21.17 -4.13 4.50
CA ALA A 75 20.14 -4.38 5.50
C ALA A 75 19.02 -5.33 5.02
N ILE A 76 18.56 -5.18 3.77
CA ILE A 76 17.41 -5.92 3.26
C ILE A 76 17.79 -7.01 2.24
N GLY A 77 18.99 -6.98 1.68
CA GLY A 77 19.46 -7.91 0.65
C GLY A 77 19.08 -7.48 -0.76
N LYS A 78 19.83 -7.97 -1.73
CA LYS A 78 19.68 -7.64 -3.16
C LYS A 78 18.35 -8.08 -3.76
N SER A 79 17.81 -9.19 -3.27
CA SER A 79 16.60 -9.84 -3.79
C SER A 79 15.37 -9.58 -2.90
N ALA A 80 15.41 -8.53 -2.08
CA ALA A 80 14.33 -8.22 -1.13
C ALA A 80 12.97 -7.94 -1.81
N LEU A 81 12.99 -7.51 -3.05
CA LEU A 81 11.82 -7.34 -3.91
C LEU A 81 12.09 -8.04 -5.24
N ASN A 82 11.22 -8.97 -5.61
CA ASN A 82 11.30 -9.73 -6.85
C ASN A 82 9.96 -9.69 -7.59
N CYS A 83 9.98 -9.84 -8.92
CA CYS A 83 8.77 -9.94 -9.73
C CYS A 83 8.76 -11.22 -10.54
N VAL A 84 7.64 -11.94 -10.50
CA VAL A 84 7.40 -13.15 -11.31
C VAL A 84 6.21 -12.91 -12.23
N CYS A 85 6.43 -13.02 -13.52
CA CYS A 85 5.34 -12.98 -14.52
C CYS A 85 4.62 -14.32 -14.53
N LEU A 86 3.41 -14.36 -14.00
CA LEU A 86 2.59 -15.58 -13.95
C LEU A 86 1.87 -15.85 -15.29
N ASN A 87 1.48 -14.78 -15.98
CA ASN A 87 0.96 -14.80 -17.34
C ASN A 87 1.11 -13.41 -17.97
N GLN A 88 0.57 -13.20 -19.18
CA GLN A 88 0.71 -11.95 -19.93
C GLN A 88 0.27 -10.70 -19.16
N ASN A 89 -0.69 -10.84 -18.23
CA ASN A 89 -1.33 -9.72 -17.53
C ASN A 89 -1.37 -9.90 -16.00
N LEU A 90 -0.57 -10.81 -15.44
CA LEU A 90 -0.51 -11.07 -14.01
C LEU A 90 0.95 -11.17 -13.55
N ILE A 91 1.31 -10.28 -12.65
CA ILE A 91 2.65 -10.17 -12.08
C ILE A 91 2.54 -10.36 -10.58
N SER A 92 3.35 -11.23 -10.01
CA SER A 92 3.53 -11.35 -8.58
C SER A 92 4.73 -10.50 -8.14
N ALA A 93 4.53 -9.60 -7.19
CA ALA A 93 5.58 -8.86 -6.52
C ALA A 93 5.86 -9.54 -5.16
N GLU A 94 7.04 -10.11 -5.02
CA GLU A 94 7.42 -10.93 -3.88
C GLU A 94 8.29 -10.15 -2.91
N LEU A 95 7.85 -10.04 -1.65
CA LEU A 95 8.52 -9.33 -0.57
C LEU A 95 9.02 -10.29 0.55
N TRP A 96 8.90 -11.58 0.34
CA TRP A 96 9.18 -12.61 1.33
C TRP A 96 10.58 -13.24 1.23
N TYR A 97 11.40 -12.85 0.27
CA TYR A 97 12.80 -13.31 0.16
C TYR A 97 13.69 -12.70 1.25
N THR A 98 13.33 -12.97 2.48
CA THR A 98 13.93 -12.46 3.71
C THR A 98 14.27 -13.61 4.63
N PRO A 99 15.16 -13.44 5.62
CA PRO A 99 15.53 -14.49 6.57
C PRO A 99 14.36 -15.13 7.30
N ASP A 100 13.34 -14.34 7.66
CA ASP A 100 12.14 -14.83 8.35
C ASP A 100 10.99 -15.21 7.40
N GLY A 101 11.17 -15.02 6.09
CA GLY A 101 10.16 -15.35 5.08
C GLY A 101 8.96 -14.40 5.10
N SER A 102 9.12 -13.15 5.55
CA SER A 102 8.05 -12.16 5.64
C SER A 102 8.50 -10.78 5.20
N SER A 103 7.60 -10.00 4.60
CA SER A 103 7.83 -8.59 4.30
C SER A 103 8.07 -7.73 5.56
N ASP A 104 7.61 -8.18 6.73
CA ASP A 104 7.84 -7.48 8.00
C ASP A 104 9.34 -7.28 8.30
N TYR A 105 10.18 -8.21 7.86
CA TYR A 105 11.62 -8.07 7.97
C TYR A 105 12.13 -6.82 7.25
N LEU A 106 11.65 -6.58 6.03
CA LEU A 106 12.03 -5.40 5.24
C LEU A 106 11.65 -4.12 5.97
N PHE A 107 10.41 -4.05 6.46
CA PHE A 107 9.91 -2.89 7.18
C PHE A 107 10.71 -2.62 8.45
N LYS A 108 10.99 -3.64 9.26
CA LYS A 108 11.81 -3.52 10.48
C LYS A 108 13.23 -3.07 10.18
N LYS A 109 13.86 -3.60 9.13
CA LYS A 109 15.23 -3.23 8.74
C LYS A 109 15.33 -1.81 8.20
N LEU A 110 14.37 -1.39 7.36
CA LEU A 110 14.31 -0.02 6.88
C LEU A 110 14.00 0.95 8.02
N ASN A 111 13.09 0.60 8.93
CA ASN A 111 12.83 1.40 10.13
C ASN A 111 14.09 1.57 10.99
N TYR A 112 14.83 0.47 11.19
CA TYR A 112 16.09 0.52 11.94
C TYR A 112 17.13 1.45 11.31
N LEU A 113 17.27 1.44 10.00
CA LEU A 113 18.17 2.37 9.30
C LEU A 113 17.77 3.84 9.47
N MET A 114 16.46 4.10 9.57
CA MET A 114 15.95 5.46 9.70
C MET A 114 15.97 5.99 11.15
N THR A 115 15.70 5.12 12.12
CA THR A 115 15.40 5.52 13.51
C THR A 115 16.29 4.88 14.57
N GLY A 116 16.97 3.78 14.23
CA GLY A 116 17.65 2.90 15.20
C GLY A 116 16.72 1.90 15.89
N ASP A 117 15.41 1.86 15.56
CA ASP A 117 14.43 0.97 16.16
C ASP A 117 14.06 -0.19 15.22
N LEU A 118 14.10 -1.43 15.72
CA LEU A 118 13.74 -2.66 14.99
C LEU A 118 12.25 -3.00 15.01
N GLN A 119 11.41 -2.14 15.57
CA GLN A 119 9.97 -2.34 15.52
C GLN A 119 9.41 -2.11 14.12
N LEU A 120 8.20 -2.61 13.87
CA LEU A 120 7.47 -2.25 12.66
C LEU A 120 7.20 -0.74 12.68
N PRO A 121 7.46 -0.03 11.57
CA PRO A 121 7.14 1.39 11.49
C PRO A 121 5.64 1.61 11.57
N VAL A 122 5.24 2.71 12.20
CA VAL A 122 3.85 3.17 12.31
C VAL A 122 3.71 4.57 11.73
N GLY A 123 2.49 5.01 11.48
CA GLY A 123 2.22 6.35 10.96
C GLY A 123 2.83 6.58 9.56
N TRP A 124 3.33 7.80 9.36
CA TRP A 124 3.91 8.18 8.07
C TRP A 124 5.15 7.37 7.65
N PRO A 125 6.09 6.98 8.52
CA PRO A 125 7.21 6.11 8.16
C PRO A 125 6.78 4.80 7.48
N ARG A 126 5.71 4.17 7.94
CA ARG A 126 5.15 2.96 7.31
C ARG A 126 4.74 3.24 5.87
N VAL A 127 3.95 4.28 5.66
CA VAL A 127 3.46 4.68 4.34
C VAL A 127 4.61 5.09 3.41
N ALA A 128 5.61 5.80 3.94
CA ALA A 128 6.78 6.23 3.17
C ALA A 128 7.62 5.05 2.66
N ILE A 129 7.83 4.01 3.50
CA ILE A 129 8.52 2.79 3.08
C ILE A 129 7.71 2.06 2.00
N GLU A 130 6.40 1.94 2.16
CA GLU A 130 5.54 1.32 1.14
C GLU A 130 5.57 2.09 -0.18
N ILE A 131 5.56 3.43 -0.16
CA ILE A 131 5.74 4.26 -1.35
C ILE A 131 7.11 3.96 -2.00
N ALA A 132 8.18 3.87 -1.21
CA ALA A 132 9.51 3.57 -1.73
C ALA A 132 9.57 2.19 -2.41
N LEU A 133 8.96 1.18 -1.80
CA LEU A 133 8.84 -0.17 -2.38
C LEU A 133 8.00 -0.15 -3.66
N LEU A 134 6.88 0.60 -3.71
CA LEU A 134 6.07 0.75 -4.92
C LEU A 134 6.87 1.34 -6.07
N PHE A 135 7.59 2.46 -5.85
CA PHE A 135 8.42 3.04 -6.92
C PHE A 135 9.58 2.12 -7.34
N SER A 136 10.09 1.28 -6.44
CA SER A 136 11.11 0.29 -6.77
C SER A 136 10.63 -0.79 -7.73
N LEU A 137 9.32 -1.07 -7.77
CA LEU A 137 8.74 -1.99 -8.76
C LEU A 137 8.99 -1.54 -10.20
N LEU A 138 9.12 -0.23 -10.45
CA LEU A 138 9.30 0.30 -11.80
C LEU A 138 10.54 -0.24 -12.51
N SER A 139 11.60 -0.61 -11.76
CA SER A 139 12.84 -1.16 -12.33
C SER A 139 12.79 -2.65 -12.64
N ILE A 140 11.85 -3.37 -12.03
CA ILE A 140 11.76 -4.84 -12.15
C ILE A 140 10.50 -5.31 -12.89
N LEU A 141 9.59 -4.37 -13.21
CA LEU A 141 8.44 -4.67 -14.04
C LEU A 141 8.85 -4.95 -15.50
N PRO A 142 8.12 -5.85 -16.21
CA PRO A 142 8.37 -6.10 -17.61
C PRO A 142 8.32 -4.83 -18.47
N GLU A 143 9.16 -4.79 -19.50
CA GLU A 143 9.15 -3.69 -20.48
C GLU A 143 7.76 -3.53 -21.13
N GLY A 144 7.37 -2.29 -21.40
CA GLY A 144 6.11 -1.97 -22.07
C GLY A 144 4.91 -1.82 -21.13
N VAL A 145 5.00 -2.15 -19.85
CA VAL A 145 3.94 -1.89 -18.88
C VAL A 145 3.85 -0.40 -18.60
N LYS A 146 2.80 0.27 -19.12
CA LYS A 146 2.58 1.72 -18.96
C LYS A 146 1.75 2.07 -17.76
N SER A 147 0.82 1.20 -17.38
CA SER A 147 -0.02 1.32 -16.18
C SER A 147 -0.49 -0.07 -15.77
N PHE A 148 -0.83 -0.21 -14.50
CA PHE A 148 -1.29 -1.48 -13.95
C PHE A 148 -2.32 -1.28 -12.85
N ASP A 149 -3.09 -2.34 -12.62
CA ASP A 149 -3.93 -2.48 -11.46
C ASP A 149 -3.13 -3.13 -10.33
N VAL A 150 -3.53 -2.92 -9.09
CA VAL A 150 -2.96 -3.61 -7.93
C VAL A 150 -4.07 -4.36 -7.24
N ALA A 151 -3.88 -5.66 -6.98
CA ALA A 151 -4.80 -6.47 -6.19
C ALA A 151 -4.18 -6.78 -4.83
N ILE A 152 -4.91 -6.43 -3.75
CA ILE A 152 -4.47 -6.56 -2.35
C ILE A 152 -5.64 -6.90 -1.43
N THR A 153 -5.36 -7.25 -0.17
CA THR A 153 -6.36 -7.42 0.89
C THR A 153 -6.53 -6.16 1.74
N ALA A 154 -7.67 -6.01 2.43
CA ALA A 154 -7.97 -4.86 3.29
C ALA A 154 -7.62 -5.09 4.77
N ASP A 155 -6.61 -5.89 5.06
CA ASP A 155 -6.22 -6.20 6.44
C ASP A 155 -5.62 -4.98 7.15
N ASP A 156 -4.83 -4.20 6.43
CA ASP A 156 -4.19 -2.96 6.87
C ASP A 156 -4.32 -1.90 5.75
N LEU A 157 -4.86 -0.74 6.08
CA LEU A 157 -5.07 0.33 5.10
C LEU A 157 -3.80 1.14 4.81
N SER A 158 -2.65 0.80 5.37
CA SER A 158 -1.38 1.45 5.02
C SER A 158 -1.08 1.31 3.53
N ASN A 159 -1.25 0.13 2.98
CA ASN A 159 -1.06 -0.16 1.55
C ASN A 159 -1.97 0.69 0.64
N PHE A 160 -3.26 0.83 0.99
CA PHE A 160 -4.20 1.67 0.23
C PHE A 160 -3.82 3.14 0.30
N THR A 161 -3.37 3.56 1.48
CA THR A 161 -2.86 4.91 1.73
C THR A 161 -1.62 5.16 0.89
N ALA A 162 -0.64 4.26 0.93
CA ALA A 162 0.60 4.36 0.14
C ALA A 162 0.32 4.39 -1.37
N LEU A 163 -0.54 3.51 -1.88
CA LEU A 163 -0.97 3.49 -3.28
C LEU A 163 -1.64 4.80 -3.70
N SER A 164 -2.48 5.39 -2.82
CA SER A 164 -3.16 6.65 -3.08
C SER A 164 -2.18 7.83 -3.12
N PHE A 165 -1.18 7.86 -2.23
CA PHE A 165 -0.12 8.87 -2.24
C PHE A 165 0.81 8.66 -3.43
N ALA A 166 1.27 7.43 -3.71
CA ALA A 166 2.13 7.11 -4.84
C ALA A 166 1.49 7.50 -6.18
N LYS A 167 0.18 7.23 -6.36
CA LYS A 167 -0.56 7.67 -7.54
C LYS A 167 -0.54 9.20 -7.70
N ALA A 168 -0.72 9.95 -6.63
CA ALA A 168 -0.63 11.41 -6.67
C ALA A 168 0.80 11.91 -6.93
N MET A 169 1.82 11.11 -6.61
CA MET A 169 3.23 11.37 -6.95
C MET A 169 3.59 10.99 -8.39
N GLY A 170 2.68 10.39 -9.16
CA GLY A 170 2.88 10.01 -10.56
C GLY A 170 3.10 8.51 -10.79
N PHE A 171 3.01 7.68 -9.76
CA PHE A 171 3.08 6.22 -9.91
C PHE A 171 1.98 5.71 -10.87
N PRO A 172 2.30 4.85 -11.85
CA PRO A 172 1.39 4.50 -12.93
C PRO A 172 0.29 3.50 -12.52
N LEU A 173 -0.37 3.77 -11.41
CA LEU A 173 -1.49 3.01 -10.88
C LEU A 173 -2.79 3.37 -11.60
N ASN A 174 -3.51 2.36 -12.10
CA ASN A 174 -4.83 2.52 -12.68
C ASN A 174 -5.92 2.34 -11.60
N LEU A 175 -6.10 1.12 -11.09
CA LEU A 175 -7.13 0.74 -10.12
C LEU A 175 -6.52 -0.08 -8.98
N VAL A 176 -7.12 -0.01 -7.80
CA VAL A 176 -6.86 -0.93 -6.69
C VAL A 176 -8.04 -1.88 -6.54
N ILE A 177 -7.75 -3.17 -6.62
CA ILE A 177 -8.72 -4.26 -6.43
C ILE A 177 -8.50 -4.82 -5.04
N CYS A 178 -9.53 -4.77 -4.22
CA CYS A 178 -9.48 -5.15 -2.81
C CYS A 178 -10.30 -6.41 -2.54
N ALA A 179 -9.65 -7.45 -2.06
CA ALA A 179 -10.34 -8.55 -1.43
C ALA A 179 -10.58 -8.20 0.05
N SER A 180 -11.82 -8.18 0.47
CA SER A 180 -12.20 -7.83 1.84
C SER A 180 -13.39 -8.64 2.33
N ASP A 181 -13.67 -8.55 3.61
CA ASP A 181 -14.90 -9.00 4.24
C ASP A 181 -16.02 -7.98 3.91
N ASP A 182 -17.23 -8.44 3.63
CA ASP A 182 -18.41 -7.62 3.33
C ASP A 182 -18.88 -6.77 4.52
N ASN A 183 -18.41 -7.09 5.73
CA ASN A 183 -18.64 -6.32 6.95
C ASN A 183 -17.49 -5.35 7.29
N SER A 184 -16.41 -5.36 6.51
CA SER A 184 -15.28 -4.49 6.77
C SER A 184 -15.62 -3.01 6.61
N ALA A 185 -15.00 -2.16 7.40
CA ALA A 185 -15.17 -0.70 7.30
C ALA A 185 -14.78 -0.19 5.91
N PHE A 186 -13.76 -0.78 5.28
CA PHE A 186 -13.32 -0.41 3.94
C PHE A 186 -14.34 -0.80 2.87
N TRP A 187 -14.88 -2.02 2.93
CA TRP A 187 -15.91 -2.47 1.99
C TRP A 187 -17.15 -1.58 2.08
N ASN A 188 -17.61 -1.29 3.31
CA ASN A 188 -18.76 -0.42 3.55
C ASN A 188 -18.51 1.01 3.04
N LEU A 189 -17.30 1.55 3.27
CA LEU A 189 -16.92 2.87 2.74
C LEU A 189 -17.03 2.94 1.22
N ILE A 190 -16.48 1.95 0.50
CA ILE A 190 -16.45 1.98 -0.97
C ILE A 190 -17.81 1.69 -1.59
N ASN A 191 -18.62 0.79 -1.01
CA ASN A 191 -19.90 0.36 -1.62
C ASN A 191 -21.11 1.13 -1.09
N LYS A 192 -21.06 1.61 0.17
CA LYS A 192 -22.21 2.28 0.80
C LYS A 192 -21.95 3.73 1.16
N GLY A 193 -20.70 4.18 1.14
CA GLY A 193 -20.32 5.52 1.58
C GLY A 193 -20.40 5.74 3.09
N GLU A 194 -20.52 4.66 3.87
CA GLU A 194 -20.64 4.73 5.33
C GLU A 194 -19.96 3.54 6.01
N PHE A 195 -19.54 3.71 7.25
CA PHE A 195 -19.09 2.60 8.08
C PHE A 195 -19.13 2.95 9.58
N SER A 196 -19.24 1.91 10.41
CA SER A 196 -19.13 2.07 11.88
C SER A 196 -17.69 2.45 12.24
N THR A 197 -17.53 3.49 13.07
CA THR A 197 -16.20 3.88 13.56
C THR A 197 -15.71 3.02 14.73
N VAL A 198 -16.51 2.07 15.19
CA VAL A 198 -16.09 1.06 16.15
C VAL A 198 -15.28 0.00 15.42
N ASN A 199 -14.05 -0.28 15.88
CA ASN A 199 -13.12 -1.25 15.27
C ASN A 199 -12.71 -0.91 13.82
N THR A 200 -12.48 0.39 13.54
CA THR A 200 -11.91 0.77 12.24
C THR A 200 -10.47 0.29 12.10
N PRO A 201 -10.06 -0.14 10.89
CA PRO A 201 -8.68 -0.51 10.61
C PRO A 201 -7.72 0.65 10.90
N ALA A 202 -6.48 0.30 11.22
CA ALA A 202 -5.40 1.28 11.25
C ALA A 202 -5.28 2.01 9.89
N TYR A 203 -4.78 3.24 9.90
CA TYR A 203 -4.62 4.10 8.72
C TYR A 203 -5.91 4.59 8.05
N MET A 204 -7.11 4.26 8.56
CA MET A 204 -8.36 4.77 7.98
C MET A 204 -8.39 6.30 7.91
N GLU A 205 -7.94 7.00 8.98
CA GLU A 205 -7.88 8.46 8.99
C GLU A 205 -6.92 9.00 7.92
N LEU A 206 -5.73 8.40 7.82
CA LEU A 206 -4.72 8.82 6.86
C LEU A 206 -5.17 8.54 5.41
N PHE A 207 -5.87 7.43 5.20
CA PHE A 207 -6.51 7.11 3.92
C PHE A 207 -7.59 8.14 3.57
N LEU A 208 -8.51 8.44 4.50
CA LEU A 208 -9.57 9.44 4.31
C LEU A 208 -8.98 10.83 4.04
N TYR A 209 -7.94 11.24 4.77
CA TYR A 209 -7.23 12.49 4.48
C TYR A 209 -6.79 12.56 3.01
N LYS A 210 -6.18 11.47 2.52
CA LYS A 210 -5.65 11.42 1.14
C LYS A 210 -6.73 11.44 0.08
N VAL A 211 -7.87 10.79 0.30
CA VAL A 211 -8.92 10.66 -0.72
C VAL A 211 -10.01 11.72 -0.62
N ALA A 212 -10.23 12.27 0.58
CA ALA A 212 -11.36 13.13 0.90
C ALA A 212 -10.97 14.48 1.54
N GLY A 213 -9.73 14.65 2.00
CA GLY A 213 -9.22 15.90 2.58
C GLY A 213 -9.49 16.09 4.07
N GLU A 214 -8.96 17.20 4.63
CA GLU A 214 -8.97 17.54 6.06
C GLU A 214 -10.40 17.68 6.62
N GLU A 215 -11.33 18.29 5.87
CA GLU A 215 -12.71 18.45 6.32
C GLU A 215 -13.39 17.11 6.63
N ASN A 216 -13.20 16.12 5.76
CA ASN A 216 -13.74 14.78 5.96
C ASN A 216 -13.07 14.05 7.12
N VAL A 217 -11.78 14.30 7.40
CA VAL A 217 -11.09 13.79 8.59
C VAL A 217 -11.69 14.40 9.87
N SER A 218 -12.04 15.67 9.88
CA SER A 218 -12.70 16.30 11.02
C SER A 218 -14.05 15.65 11.32
N VAL A 219 -14.85 15.38 10.29
CA VAL A 219 -16.13 14.65 10.43
C VAL A 219 -15.90 13.22 10.95
N TYR A 220 -14.91 12.52 10.37
CA TYR A 220 -14.54 11.16 10.81
C TYR A 220 -14.06 11.11 12.25
N SER A 221 -13.14 12.02 12.66
CA SER A 221 -12.61 12.02 14.02
C SER A 221 -13.71 12.28 15.05
N THR A 222 -14.61 13.22 14.78
CA THR A 222 -15.80 13.49 15.60
C THR A 222 -16.71 12.26 15.68
N ALA A 223 -16.96 11.57 14.57
CA ALA A 223 -17.76 10.35 14.57
C ALA A 223 -17.09 9.23 15.39
N LYS A 224 -15.76 9.09 15.28
CA LYS A 224 -14.95 8.09 16.00
C LYS A 224 -14.95 8.32 17.52
N GLU A 225 -14.75 9.55 17.97
CA GLU A 225 -14.81 9.93 19.38
C GLU A 225 -16.16 9.59 20.01
N ASN A 226 -17.25 9.78 19.25
CA ASN A 226 -18.61 9.50 19.68
C ASN A 226 -19.09 8.07 19.36
N LYS A 227 -18.23 7.20 18.80
CA LYS A 227 -18.53 5.82 18.39
C LYS A 227 -19.75 5.73 17.47
N ARG A 228 -19.88 6.67 16.53
CA ARG A 228 -20.99 6.78 15.57
C ARG A 228 -20.58 6.26 14.20
N THR A 229 -21.56 6.07 13.33
CA THR A 229 -21.31 5.82 11.90
C THR A 229 -20.74 7.08 11.26
N TYR A 230 -19.69 6.90 10.47
CA TYR A 230 -19.17 7.94 9.58
C TYR A 230 -19.87 7.81 8.22
N TYR A 231 -20.22 8.95 7.65
CA TYR A 231 -20.78 9.07 6.31
C TYR A 231 -19.84 9.92 5.45
N VAL A 232 -19.44 9.37 4.31
CA VAL A 232 -18.63 10.12 3.34
C VAL A 232 -19.53 11.09 2.56
N ASP A 233 -18.97 12.22 2.13
CA ASP A 233 -19.69 13.13 1.23
C ASP A 233 -20.06 12.41 -0.08
N GLU A 234 -21.33 12.51 -0.50
CA GLU A 234 -21.84 11.81 -1.68
C GLU A 234 -21.06 12.15 -2.97
N SER A 235 -20.48 13.35 -3.06
CA SER A 235 -19.65 13.77 -4.20
C SER A 235 -18.36 12.97 -4.35
N LEU A 236 -17.90 12.31 -3.29
CA LEU A 236 -16.69 11.48 -3.28
C LEU A 236 -16.95 10.04 -3.75
N MET A 237 -18.19 9.56 -3.72
CA MET A 237 -18.53 8.18 -4.12
C MET A 237 -18.10 7.84 -5.55
N PRO A 238 -18.31 8.71 -6.57
CA PRO A 238 -17.80 8.44 -7.91
C PRO A 238 -16.26 8.40 -7.99
N ILE A 239 -15.59 9.14 -7.12
CA ILE A 239 -14.12 9.17 -7.07
C ILE A 239 -13.60 7.88 -6.46
N LEU A 240 -14.21 7.41 -5.37
CA LEU A 240 -13.86 6.19 -4.69
C LEU A 240 -14.09 4.96 -5.58
N SER A 241 -15.29 4.83 -6.17
CA SER A 241 -15.64 3.72 -7.05
C SER A 241 -14.80 3.66 -8.34
N LYS A 242 -14.29 4.81 -8.81
CA LYS A 242 -13.36 4.84 -9.96
C LYS A 242 -11.94 4.37 -9.60
N ARG A 243 -11.55 4.47 -8.33
CA ARG A 243 -10.19 4.16 -7.87
C ARG A 243 -10.06 2.81 -7.20
N PHE A 244 -11.16 2.32 -6.62
CA PHE A 244 -11.19 1.11 -5.80
C PHE A 244 -12.33 0.22 -6.23
N TYR A 245 -12.04 -1.06 -6.40
CA TYR A 245 -13.02 -2.13 -6.55
C TYR A 245 -12.89 -3.05 -5.35
N THR A 246 -13.99 -3.50 -4.78
CA THR A 246 -13.98 -4.42 -3.63
C THR A 246 -14.73 -5.69 -3.97
N ALA A 247 -14.17 -6.83 -3.57
CA ALA A 247 -14.77 -8.15 -3.72
C ALA A 247 -14.73 -8.89 -2.38
N VAL A 248 -15.76 -9.70 -2.14
CA VAL A 248 -15.81 -10.62 -0.98
C VAL A 248 -15.27 -11.98 -1.42
N VAL A 249 -14.19 -12.42 -0.80
CA VAL A 249 -13.54 -13.69 -1.12
C VAL A 249 -13.40 -14.54 0.13
N SER A 250 -13.95 -15.75 0.10
CA SER A 250 -13.85 -16.69 1.22
C SER A 250 -12.48 -17.37 1.31
N ASN A 251 -12.14 -17.87 2.49
CA ASN A 251 -10.93 -18.67 2.68
C ASN A 251 -10.91 -19.94 1.84
N ASP A 252 -12.04 -20.64 1.68
CA ASP A 252 -12.15 -21.84 0.83
C ASP A 252 -11.84 -21.51 -0.64
N ARG A 253 -12.24 -20.33 -1.10
CA ARG A 253 -11.89 -19.85 -2.44
C ARG A 253 -10.41 -19.51 -2.54
N ALA A 254 -9.83 -18.93 -1.50
CA ALA A 254 -8.39 -18.67 -1.46
C ALA A 254 -7.58 -19.96 -1.55
N ASP A 255 -7.94 -21.02 -0.81
CA ASP A 255 -7.30 -22.35 -0.90
C ASP A 255 -7.40 -22.94 -2.29
N SER A 256 -8.59 -22.80 -2.92
CA SER A 256 -8.80 -23.21 -4.31
C SER A 256 -7.93 -22.42 -5.29
N ASN A 257 -7.72 -21.13 -5.05
CA ASN A 257 -6.85 -20.26 -5.84
C ASN A 257 -5.37 -20.66 -5.71
N ILE A 258 -4.89 -20.98 -4.49
CA ILE A 258 -3.53 -21.48 -4.27
C ILE A 258 -3.32 -22.77 -5.07
N SER A 259 -4.22 -23.74 -4.91
CA SER A 259 -4.15 -25.03 -5.59
C SER A 259 -4.22 -24.89 -7.11
N GLY A 260 -5.09 -24.00 -7.61
CA GLY A 260 -5.26 -23.70 -9.04
C GLY A 260 -4.01 -23.05 -9.63
N MET A 261 -3.44 -22.06 -8.95
CA MET A 261 -2.23 -21.36 -9.38
C MET A 261 -1.02 -22.33 -9.41
N TYR A 262 -0.89 -23.18 -8.42
CA TYR A 262 0.18 -24.19 -8.40
C TYR A 262 0.05 -25.16 -9.59
N ARG A 263 -1.16 -25.65 -9.88
CA ARG A 263 -1.39 -26.57 -11.01
C ARG A 263 -1.12 -25.94 -12.38
N SER A 264 -1.52 -24.66 -12.55
CA SER A 264 -1.42 -23.99 -13.86
C SER A 264 -0.05 -23.35 -14.12
N ASN A 265 0.59 -22.79 -13.09
CA ASN A 265 1.79 -21.97 -13.21
C ASN A 265 2.99 -22.51 -12.41
N GLN A 266 2.84 -23.62 -11.66
CA GLN A 266 3.85 -24.12 -10.71
C GLN A 266 4.27 -23.03 -9.69
N TYR A 267 3.32 -22.14 -9.33
CA TYR A 267 3.52 -20.99 -8.46
C TYR A 267 2.56 -21.03 -7.28
N MET A 268 3.06 -20.71 -6.09
CA MET A 268 2.25 -20.69 -4.88
C MET A 268 2.06 -19.25 -4.39
N PHE A 269 0.82 -18.89 -4.12
CA PHE A 269 0.48 -17.68 -3.38
C PHE A 269 0.56 -17.91 -1.87
N ASP A 270 0.81 -16.86 -1.10
CA ASP A 270 0.37 -16.81 0.29
C ASP A 270 -1.15 -16.59 0.36
N ILE A 271 -1.74 -16.69 1.54
CA ILE A 271 -3.21 -16.57 1.70
C ILE A 271 -3.71 -15.18 1.27
N GLY A 272 -2.97 -14.10 1.56
CA GLY A 272 -3.31 -12.74 1.18
C GLY A 272 -3.32 -12.57 -0.34
N ALA A 273 -2.30 -13.04 -1.04
CA ALA A 273 -2.24 -13.04 -2.50
C ALA A 273 -3.35 -13.87 -3.13
N ALA A 274 -3.71 -15.01 -2.53
CA ALA A 274 -4.79 -15.87 -3.01
C ALA A 274 -6.18 -15.23 -2.86
N LEU A 275 -6.42 -14.50 -1.77
CA LEU A 275 -7.62 -13.67 -1.58
C LEU A 275 -7.67 -12.55 -2.62
N ALA A 276 -6.57 -11.80 -2.77
CA ALA A 276 -6.45 -10.71 -3.74
C ALA A 276 -6.67 -11.21 -5.19
N PHE A 277 -6.16 -12.39 -5.52
CA PHE A 277 -6.40 -13.02 -6.82
C PHE A 277 -7.86 -13.38 -7.03
N GLY A 278 -8.58 -13.83 -6.00
CA GLY A 278 -10.03 -14.05 -6.07
C GLY A 278 -10.79 -12.76 -6.41
N GLY A 279 -10.44 -11.66 -5.76
CA GLY A 279 -11.01 -10.34 -6.08
C GLY A 279 -10.71 -9.88 -7.51
N LEU A 280 -9.50 -10.14 -8.00
CA LEU A 280 -9.13 -9.87 -9.38
C LEU A 280 -9.95 -10.69 -10.38
N GLN A 281 -10.21 -11.96 -10.09
CA GLN A 281 -11.05 -12.81 -10.95
C GLN A 281 -12.46 -12.24 -11.06
N ASP A 282 -13.06 -11.80 -9.95
CA ASP A 282 -14.39 -11.19 -9.93
C ASP A 282 -14.43 -9.89 -10.72
N TYR A 283 -13.46 -9.01 -10.49
CA TYR A 283 -13.34 -7.77 -11.25
C TYR A 283 -13.25 -8.02 -12.76
N ARG A 284 -12.39 -8.94 -13.18
CA ARG A 284 -12.23 -9.28 -14.61
C ARG A 284 -13.48 -9.90 -15.21
N ALA A 285 -14.21 -10.73 -14.46
CA ALA A 285 -15.44 -11.36 -14.91
C ALA A 285 -16.57 -10.35 -15.12
N ILE A 286 -16.66 -9.32 -14.26
CA ILE A 286 -17.70 -8.29 -14.34
C ILE A 286 -17.36 -7.26 -15.43
N GLU A 287 -16.15 -6.75 -15.43
CA GLU A 287 -15.74 -5.64 -16.33
C GLU A 287 -15.31 -6.10 -17.71
N GLY A 288 -15.07 -7.38 -17.94
CA GLY A 288 -14.61 -7.94 -19.21
C GLY A 288 -13.21 -7.44 -19.60
N VAL A 289 -12.41 -6.96 -18.64
CA VAL A 289 -11.08 -6.38 -18.87
C VAL A 289 -9.97 -7.30 -18.38
N ASN A 290 -8.84 -7.26 -19.07
CA ASN A 290 -7.64 -8.02 -18.70
C ASN A 290 -6.40 -7.10 -18.76
N LYS A 291 -6.31 -6.19 -17.78
CA LYS A 291 -5.18 -5.26 -17.65
C LYS A 291 -4.05 -5.89 -16.86
N ASN A 292 -2.84 -5.37 -17.06
CA ASN A 292 -1.70 -5.75 -16.23
C ASN A 292 -2.02 -5.50 -14.76
N THR A 293 -1.89 -6.53 -13.94
CA THR A 293 -2.20 -6.48 -12.52
C THR A 293 -1.03 -7.02 -11.72
N ILE A 294 -0.69 -6.30 -10.64
CA ILE A 294 0.30 -6.73 -9.66
C ILE A 294 -0.43 -7.28 -8.44
N ILE A 295 0.01 -8.44 -7.97
CA ILE A 295 -0.39 -9.03 -6.69
C ILE A 295 0.84 -9.11 -5.80
N PHE A 296 0.73 -8.66 -4.54
CA PHE A 296 1.81 -8.77 -3.56
C PHE A 296 1.77 -10.11 -2.84
N VAL A 297 2.93 -10.75 -2.72
CA VAL A 297 3.16 -11.94 -1.88
C VAL A 297 4.08 -11.51 -0.75
N ASN A 298 3.52 -11.40 0.45
CA ASN A 298 4.17 -10.82 1.61
C ASN A 298 4.80 -11.84 2.54
N LYS A 299 4.36 -13.10 2.44
CA LYS A 299 4.85 -14.22 3.28
C LYS A 299 5.31 -15.35 2.39
N ARG A 300 6.29 -16.10 2.89
CA ARG A 300 6.71 -17.33 2.23
C ARG A 300 5.52 -18.27 2.11
N PRO A 301 5.14 -18.69 0.89
CA PRO A 301 4.04 -19.62 0.72
C PRO A 301 4.30 -20.92 1.50
N GLU A 302 3.33 -21.33 2.29
CA GLU A 302 3.38 -22.62 2.96
C GLU A 302 2.99 -23.72 1.96
N ARG A 303 3.70 -24.87 2.02
CA ARG A 303 3.29 -26.02 1.22
C ARG A 303 1.90 -26.48 1.66
N ILE A 304 1.01 -26.65 0.68
CA ILE A 304 -0.29 -27.28 0.95
C ILE A 304 0.02 -28.64 1.55
N LYS A 305 -0.47 -28.90 2.76
CA LYS A 305 -0.47 -30.26 3.32
C LYS A 305 -1.44 -31.07 2.45
N GLU A 306 -0.90 -32.07 1.73
CA GLU A 306 -1.69 -33.05 0.99
C GLU A 306 -2.61 -33.83 1.91
#